data_6f55bbdbab92c5d65a190fedd66c9d18
#
_entry.id   6f55bbdbab92c5d65a190fedd66c9d18
#
_cell.length_a   1.000
_cell.length_b   1.000
_cell.length_c   1.000
_cell.angle_alpha   90.00
_cell.angle_beta   90.00
_cell.angle_gamma   90.00
#
_symmetry.space_group_name_H-M   'P 1'
#
loop_
_entity.id
_entity.type
_entity.pdbx_description
1 polymer ?
#
loop_
_entity_poly.entity_id
_entity_poly.type
_entity_poly.pdbx_seq_one_letter_code
_entity_poly.pdbx_strand_id
1 'polypeptide(L)'
;MSDPLIKIDGIGKRFAGRDSTATTVFEDIHFGIEQGEFVCLIGHSGCGKTTILNILAGLEPSSAGYVFVGGREVSGPSLDRAVIFQSHALMPWLTVMGNIAFAVTSRWPKWDKARVRAHCQEYIDLVNLTGAERKRHSELSGGMKQRVGIARALAIRPKMLLMDEPFSALDALTRGMLQEEVLRICAETRQTAFMITHDVDEAILLADKIILMTNGPQAKIAEIVVNTMPRNRNRHDLHRHSHYYRIRNHLIEFLVDRSRAFDAETAGSGYDPRNPPLTRPGLDEGPSASVGIPPARPAKPMVVFAK
;
A
#
# COMPACT_ATOMS: atom_id res chain seq x y z
N MET A 1 13.48 11.03 19.39
CA MET A 1 12.80 10.52 18.18
C MET A 1 11.54 11.35 18.03
N SER A 2 11.27 11.93 16.87
CA SER A 2 10.00 12.64 16.61
C SER A 2 8.88 11.62 16.59
N ASP A 3 7.69 11.99 17.08
CA ASP A 3 6.51 11.14 16.94
C ASP A 3 6.18 10.93 15.46
N PRO A 4 5.84 9.69 15.03
CA PRO A 4 5.48 9.43 13.65
C PRO A 4 4.21 10.20 13.25
N LEU A 5 4.10 10.58 11.98
CA LEU A 5 2.90 11.27 11.47
C LEU A 5 1.65 10.42 11.67
N ILE A 6 1.77 9.10 11.44
CA ILE A 6 0.72 8.12 11.67
C ILE A 6 1.22 7.14 12.72
N LYS A 7 0.46 6.98 13.80
CA LYS A 7 0.69 5.98 14.83
C LYS A 7 -0.51 5.04 14.89
N ILE A 8 -0.25 3.76 14.73
CA ILE A 8 -1.20 2.67 14.93
C ILE A 8 -0.82 1.99 16.24
N ASP A 9 -1.76 1.91 17.18
CA ASP A 9 -1.51 1.46 18.54
C ASP A 9 -2.54 0.41 18.95
N GLY A 10 -2.19 -0.87 18.78
CA GLY A 10 -2.96 -2.02 19.22
C GLY A 10 -4.29 -2.22 18.49
N ILE A 11 -4.38 -1.83 17.20
CA ILE A 11 -5.67 -2.01 16.54
C ILE A 11 -6.01 -3.48 16.35
N GLY A 12 -7.29 -3.80 16.59
CA GLY A 12 -7.87 -5.09 16.34
C GLY A 12 -9.21 -4.97 15.62
N LYS A 13 -9.58 -6.01 14.86
CA LYS A 13 -10.88 -6.08 14.20
C LYS A 13 -11.54 -7.43 14.36
N ARG A 14 -12.79 -7.38 14.83
CA ARG A 14 -13.68 -8.53 14.98
C ARG A 14 -14.98 -8.25 14.27
N PHE A 15 -15.46 -9.22 13.51
CA PHE A 15 -16.81 -9.16 12.92
C PHE A 15 -17.72 -10.14 13.65
N ALA A 16 -18.91 -9.70 13.99
CA ALA A 16 -19.96 -10.57 14.54
C ALA A 16 -20.45 -11.53 13.44
N GLY A 17 -20.33 -12.82 13.67
CA GLY A 17 -20.93 -13.85 12.81
C GLY A 17 -22.43 -14.00 13.04
N ARG A 18 -23.11 -14.68 12.11
CA ARG A 18 -24.58 -14.94 12.21
C ARG A 18 -24.96 -15.79 13.43
N ASP A 19 -24.03 -16.61 13.93
CA ASP A 19 -24.28 -17.58 15.02
C ASP A 19 -23.63 -17.16 16.34
N SER A 20 -23.56 -15.86 16.64
CA SER A 20 -22.90 -15.30 17.84
C SER A 20 -21.41 -15.61 17.96
N THR A 21 -20.79 -16.23 16.94
CA THR A 21 -19.35 -16.46 16.91
C THR A 21 -18.66 -15.26 16.29
N ALA A 22 -17.87 -14.53 17.07
CA ALA A 22 -17.08 -13.41 16.55
C ALA A 22 -15.84 -13.95 15.83
N THR A 23 -15.61 -13.53 14.59
CA THR A 23 -14.38 -13.84 13.86
C THR A 23 -13.39 -12.69 14.02
N THR A 24 -12.25 -12.97 14.63
CA THR A 24 -11.12 -12.02 14.72
C THR A 24 -10.35 -12.06 13.43
N VAL A 25 -10.27 -10.93 12.72
CA VAL A 25 -9.52 -10.80 11.46
C VAL A 25 -8.03 -10.59 11.76
N PHE A 26 -7.75 -9.62 12.62
CA PHE A 26 -6.42 -9.33 13.16
C PHE A 26 -6.55 -8.74 14.55
N GLU A 27 -5.46 -8.79 15.31
CA GLU A 27 -5.38 -8.22 16.64
C GLU A 27 -3.99 -7.68 16.93
N ASP A 28 -3.94 -6.70 17.83
CA ASP A 28 -2.71 -6.12 18.40
C ASP A 28 -1.71 -5.66 17.33
N ILE A 29 -2.21 -4.92 16.33
CA ILE A 29 -1.41 -4.36 15.25
C ILE A 29 -0.79 -3.03 15.67
N HIS A 30 0.54 -2.94 15.61
CA HIS A 30 1.31 -1.74 15.96
C HIS A 30 2.30 -1.40 14.85
N PHE A 31 2.29 -0.19 14.36
CA PHE A 31 3.35 0.39 13.51
C PHE A 31 3.22 1.90 13.40
N GLY A 32 4.29 2.55 12.96
CA GLY A 32 4.33 3.98 12.70
C GLY A 32 4.77 4.29 11.27
N ILE A 33 4.27 5.42 10.73
CA ILE A 33 4.67 5.95 9.43
C ILE A 33 5.16 7.38 9.62
N GLU A 34 6.40 7.64 9.22
CA GLU A 34 7.00 8.96 9.27
C GLU A 34 6.45 9.89 8.18
N GLN A 35 6.58 11.20 8.39
CA GLN A 35 6.17 12.15 7.37
C GLN A 35 7.00 12.00 6.09
N GLY A 36 6.33 11.91 4.94
CA GLY A 36 6.97 11.71 3.63
C GLY A 36 7.49 10.30 3.40
N GLU A 37 7.11 9.34 4.23
CA GLU A 37 7.44 7.93 4.05
C GLU A 37 6.39 7.22 3.19
N PHE A 38 6.84 6.34 2.31
CA PHE A 38 5.99 5.45 1.53
C PHE A 38 6.07 4.04 2.15
N VAL A 39 4.95 3.55 2.67
CA VAL A 39 4.86 2.23 3.32
C VAL A 39 3.94 1.32 2.51
N CYS A 40 4.40 0.09 2.22
CA CYS A 40 3.56 -0.96 1.64
C CYS A 40 3.20 -2.01 2.69
N LEU A 41 1.97 -2.49 2.65
CA LEU A 41 1.48 -3.64 3.41
C LEU A 41 1.28 -4.82 2.46
N ILE A 42 1.98 -5.93 2.73
CA ILE A 42 1.89 -7.17 1.97
C ILE A 42 1.44 -8.30 2.89
N GLY A 43 0.68 -9.23 2.34
CA GLY A 43 0.20 -10.43 3.03
C GLY A 43 -0.82 -11.16 2.15
N HIS A 44 -1.19 -12.37 2.56
CA HIS A 44 -2.13 -13.19 1.81
C HIS A 44 -3.54 -12.57 1.73
N SER A 45 -4.32 -13.04 0.77
CA SER A 45 -5.73 -12.64 0.66
C SER A 45 -6.50 -13.04 1.93
N GLY A 46 -7.37 -12.13 2.40
CA GLY A 46 -8.21 -12.37 3.58
C GLY A 46 -7.55 -12.08 4.95
N CYS A 47 -6.28 -11.70 5.02
CA CYS A 47 -5.64 -11.36 6.31
C CYS A 47 -6.04 -9.99 6.89
N GLY A 48 -6.88 -9.22 6.19
CA GLY A 48 -7.45 -7.96 6.72
C GLY A 48 -6.78 -6.68 6.26
N LYS A 49 -5.92 -6.68 5.23
CA LYS A 49 -5.21 -5.49 4.72
C LYS A 49 -6.14 -4.33 4.37
N THR A 50 -7.16 -4.59 3.55
CA THR A 50 -8.19 -3.58 3.18
C THR A 50 -8.93 -3.07 4.42
N THR A 51 -9.16 -3.93 5.41
CA THR A 51 -9.78 -3.52 6.68
C THR A 51 -8.88 -2.56 7.47
N ILE A 52 -7.57 -2.83 7.52
CA ILE A 52 -6.59 -1.90 8.13
C ILE A 52 -6.62 -0.56 7.40
N LEU A 53 -6.59 -0.57 6.06
CA LEU A 53 -6.66 0.66 5.26
C LEU A 53 -7.95 1.43 5.54
N ASN A 54 -9.09 0.76 5.62
CA ASN A 54 -10.38 1.39 5.92
C ASN A 54 -10.41 2.01 7.33
N ILE A 55 -9.77 1.36 8.32
CA ILE A 55 -9.62 1.93 9.66
C ILE A 55 -8.72 3.19 9.61
N LEU A 56 -7.60 3.14 8.88
CA LEU A 56 -6.75 4.32 8.66
C LEU A 56 -7.49 5.47 7.98
N ALA A 57 -8.36 5.15 7.02
CA ALA A 57 -9.21 6.13 6.33
C ALA A 57 -10.31 6.71 7.23
N GLY A 58 -10.66 6.01 8.33
CA GLY A 58 -11.82 6.33 9.18
C GLY A 58 -13.14 5.89 8.57
N LEU A 59 -13.12 4.96 7.60
CA LEU A 59 -14.31 4.39 6.96
C LEU A 59 -14.87 3.21 7.74
N GLU A 60 -14.03 2.58 8.57
CA GLU A 60 -14.36 1.43 9.39
C GLU A 60 -13.84 1.66 10.80
N PRO A 61 -14.63 1.46 11.87
CA PRO A 61 -14.11 1.54 13.24
C PRO A 61 -13.26 0.31 13.58
N SER A 62 -12.18 0.50 14.33
CA SER A 62 -11.47 -0.60 14.99
C SER A 62 -12.34 -1.22 16.10
N SER A 63 -12.15 -2.50 16.39
CA SER A 63 -12.77 -3.16 17.55
C SER A 63 -11.95 -2.99 18.83
N ALA A 64 -10.66 -2.66 18.70
CA ALA A 64 -9.72 -2.38 19.78
C ALA A 64 -8.63 -1.44 19.25
N GLY A 65 -7.92 -0.77 20.17
CA GLY A 65 -6.80 0.10 19.84
C GLY A 65 -7.18 1.39 19.12
N TYR A 66 -6.17 2.19 18.78
CA TYR A 66 -6.35 3.54 18.25
C TYR A 66 -5.43 3.82 17.07
N VAL A 67 -5.87 4.73 16.20
CA VAL A 67 -5.07 5.30 15.11
C VAL A 67 -4.97 6.80 15.32
N PHE A 68 -3.76 7.34 15.24
CA PHE A 68 -3.50 8.76 15.30
C PHE A 68 -2.87 9.24 14.00
N VAL A 69 -3.33 10.40 13.51
CA VAL A 69 -2.77 11.09 12.34
C VAL A 69 -2.44 12.53 12.73
N GLY A 70 -1.16 12.88 12.72
CA GLY A 70 -0.69 14.19 13.18
C GLY A 70 -1.10 14.50 14.62
N GLY A 71 -0.99 13.50 15.51
CA GLY A 71 -1.34 13.59 16.92
C GLY A 71 -2.85 13.62 17.24
N ARG A 72 -3.73 13.45 16.23
CA ARG A 72 -5.20 13.41 16.41
C ARG A 72 -5.73 12.03 16.15
N GLU A 73 -6.58 11.54 17.03
CA GLU A 73 -7.25 10.25 16.86
C GLU A 73 -8.19 10.27 15.64
N VAL A 74 -8.19 9.14 14.93
CA VAL A 74 -9.08 8.90 13.78
C VAL A 74 -10.43 8.44 14.29
N SER A 75 -11.42 9.35 14.30
CA SER A 75 -12.80 9.06 14.70
C SER A 75 -13.78 8.93 13.55
N GLY A 76 -13.35 9.15 12.31
CA GLY A 76 -14.18 9.10 11.11
C GLY A 76 -13.45 9.60 9.86
N PRO A 77 -14.12 9.64 8.70
CA PRO A 77 -13.54 10.13 7.45
C PRO A 77 -13.11 11.59 7.54
N SER A 78 -12.01 11.93 6.85
CA SER A 78 -11.47 13.29 6.83
C SER A 78 -10.78 13.59 5.50
N LEU A 79 -10.84 14.83 5.04
CA LEU A 79 -10.12 15.29 3.85
C LEU A 79 -8.58 15.34 4.05
N ASP A 80 -8.09 15.09 5.26
CA ASP A 80 -6.65 14.92 5.53
C ASP A 80 -6.15 13.52 5.13
N ARG A 81 -7.05 12.60 4.80
CA ARG A 81 -6.77 11.23 4.34
C ARG A 81 -7.50 10.97 3.04
N ALA A 82 -6.76 10.87 1.94
CA ALA A 82 -7.33 10.54 0.63
C ALA A 82 -7.18 9.05 0.34
N VAL A 83 -8.21 8.45 -0.25
CA VAL A 83 -8.22 7.03 -0.61
C VAL A 83 -8.28 6.88 -2.12
N ILE A 84 -7.39 6.05 -2.67
CA ILE A 84 -7.44 5.56 -4.05
C ILE A 84 -7.87 4.10 -3.97
N PHE A 85 -9.10 3.82 -4.42
CA PHE A 85 -9.67 2.47 -4.44
C PHE A 85 -9.27 1.70 -5.69
N GLN A 86 -9.23 0.40 -5.61
CA GLN A 86 -9.01 -0.51 -6.74
C GLN A 86 -10.00 -0.27 -7.89
N SER A 87 -11.25 0.03 -7.60
CA SER A 87 -12.33 0.28 -8.58
C SER A 87 -12.36 1.70 -9.15
N HIS A 88 -11.33 2.53 -8.92
CA HIS A 88 -11.20 3.94 -9.32
C HIS A 88 -12.21 4.88 -8.64
N ALA A 89 -13.41 4.42 -8.29
CA ALA A 89 -14.48 5.13 -7.58
C ALA A 89 -14.78 6.54 -8.16
N LEU A 90 -14.76 6.69 -9.48
CA LEU A 90 -15.10 7.95 -10.16
C LEU A 90 -16.61 8.15 -10.20
N MET A 91 -17.05 9.41 -10.12
CA MET A 91 -18.44 9.81 -10.36
C MET A 91 -18.74 9.70 -11.86
N PRO A 92 -19.55 8.73 -12.34
CA PRO A 92 -19.68 8.44 -13.75
C PRO A 92 -20.39 9.55 -14.55
N TRP A 93 -21.16 10.39 -13.89
CA TRP A 93 -21.85 11.55 -14.49
C TRP A 93 -20.97 12.80 -14.58
N LEU A 94 -19.79 12.82 -13.94
CA LEU A 94 -18.85 13.93 -13.99
C LEU A 94 -17.77 13.71 -15.04
N THR A 95 -17.23 14.82 -15.54
CA THR A 95 -16.03 14.84 -16.40
C THR A 95 -14.77 14.63 -15.54
N VAL A 96 -13.60 14.53 -16.18
CA VAL A 96 -12.29 14.54 -15.49
C VAL A 96 -12.19 15.76 -14.58
N MET A 97 -12.37 16.97 -15.14
CA MET A 97 -12.37 18.22 -14.37
C MET A 97 -13.41 18.20 -13.24
N GLY A 98 -14.62 17.70 -13.51
CA GLY A 98 -15.71 17.61 -12.54
C GLY A 98 -15.40 16.70 -11.35
N ASN A 99 -14.76 15.54 -11.60
CA ASN A 99 -14.36 14.60 -10.54
C ASN A 99 -13.34 15.22 -9.59
N ILE A 100 -12.37 15.96 -10.11
CA ILE A 100 -11.34 16.62 -9.30
C ILE A 100 -11.94 17.83 -8.58
N ALA A 101 -12.73 18.66 -9.28
CA ALA A 101 -13.37 19.84 -8.73
C ALA A 101 -14.33 19.49 -7.58
N PHE A 102 -15.02 18.33 -7.63
CA PHE A 102 -15.86 17.85 -6.55
C PHE A 102 -15.08 17.72 -5.24
N ALA A 103 -13.90 17.12 -5.27
CA ALA A 103 -13.05 16.99 -4.07
C ALA A 103 -12.48 18.35 -3.62
N VAL A 104 -12.01 19.16 -4.57
CA VAL A 104 -11.44 20.49 -4.28
C VAL A 104 -12.47 21.42 -3.64
N THR A 105 -13.69 21.45 -4.14
CA THR A 105 -14.77 22.28 -3.57
C THR A 105 -15.21 21.81 -2.19
N SER A 106 -15.13 20.50 -1.93
CA SER A 106 -15.38 19.95 -0.60
C SER A 106 -14.31 20.37 0.41
N ARG A 107 -13.05 20.47 -0.02
CA ARG A 107 -11.92 20.92 0.82
C ARG A 107 -11.93 22.43 1.06
N TRP A 108 -12.23 23.21 0.02
CA TRP A 108 -12.23 24.68 0.05
C TRP A 108 -13.54 25.25 -0.49
N PRO A 109 -14.63 25.18 0.30
CA PRO A 109 -15.97 25.58 -0.17
C PRO A 109 -16.09 27.07 -0.46
N LYS A 110 -15.15 27.90 0.00
CA LYS A 110 -15.13 29.35 -0.22
C LYS A 110 -14.34 29.79 -1.45
N TRP A 111 -13.69 28.87 -2.18
CA TRP A 111 -12.97 29.22 -3.39
C TRP A 111 -13.94 29.54 -4.54
N ASP A 112 -13.62 30.57 -5.31
CA ASP A 112 -14.34 30.87 -6.53
C ASP A 112 -14.08 29.83 -7.64
N LYS A 113 -14.92 29.85 -8.68
CA LYS A 113 -14.86 28.89 -9.77
C LYS A 113 -13.54 28.97 -10.57
N ALA A 114 -12.97 30.17 -10.71
CA ALA A 114 -11.74 30.37 -11.47
C ALA A 114 -10.55 29.73 -10.72
N ARG A 115 -10.46 29.94 -9.41
CA ARG A 115 -9.42 29.35 -8.54
C ARG A 115 -9.55 27.82 -8.49
N VAL A 116 -10.76 27.28 -8.32
CA VAL A 116 -10.99 25.82 -8.36
C VAL A 116 -10.53 25.25 -9.67
N ARG A 117 -10.89 25.89 -10.81
CA ARG A 117 -10.51 25.41 -12.13
C ARG A 117 -9.00 25.43 -12.35
N ALA A 118 -8.33 26.52 -11.99
CA ALA A 118 -6.87 26.63 -12.11
C ALA A 118 -6.16 25.54 -11.28
N HIS A 119 -6.59 25.36 -10.02
CA HIS A 119 -6.05 24.32 -9.14
C HIS A 119 -6.29 22.90 -9.68
N CYS A 120 -7.49 22.59 -10.17
CA CYS A 120 -7.76 21.29 -10.79
C CYS A 120 -6.90 21.05 -12.03
N GLN A 121 -6.64 22.10 -12.82
CA GLN A 121 -5.78 21.97 -14.01
C GLN A 121 -4.36 21.59 -13.63
N GLU A 122 -3.78 22.15 -12.56
CA GLU A 122 -2.45 21.77 -12.06
C GLU A 122 -2.35 20.24 -11.83
N TYR A 123 -3.39 19.63 -11.23
CA TYR A 123 -3.40 18.18 -10.98
C TYR A 123 -3.75 17.34 -12.20
N ILE A 124 -4.51 17.86 -13.16
CA ILE A 124 -4.73 17.21 -14.46
C ILE A 124 -3.41 17.14 -15.24
N ASP A 125 -2.65 18.23 -15.25
CA ASP A 125 -1.36 18.31 -15.92
C ASP A 125 -0.32 17.42 -15.22
N LEU A 126 -0.33 17.39 -13.88
CA LEU A 126 0.55 16.56 -13.04
C LEU A 126 0.42 15.06 -13.38
N VAL A 127 -0.79 14.60 -13.70
CA VAL A 127 -1.06 13.19 -14.05
C VAL A 127 -1.13 12.94 -15.56
N ASN A 128 -0.63 13.88 -16.38
CA ASN A 128 -0.59 13.78 -17.85
C ASN A 128 -1.98 13.51 -18.48
N LEU A 129 -3.01 14.25 -18.03
CA LEU A 129 -4.37 14.21 -18.59
C LEU A 129 -4.79 15.51 -19.27
N THR A 130 -3.84 16.39 -19.60
CA THR A 130 -4.08 17.63 -20.37
C THR A 130 -4.78 17.30 -21.68
N GLY A 131 -5.86 18.03 -21.98
CA GLY A 131 -6.72 17.79 -23.14
C GLY A 131 -7.87 16.78 -22.89
N ALA A 132 -7.90 16.14 -21.71
CA ALA A 132 -8.97 15.20 -21.35
C ALA A 132 -9.99 15.79 -20.35
N GLU A 133 -9.93 17.08 -20.01
CA GLU A 133 -10.67 17.75 -18.96
C GLU A 133 -12.19 17.56 -19.07
N ARG A 134 -12.69 17.50 -20.32
CA ARG A 134 -14.13 17.39 -20.62
C ARG A 134 -14.61 15.96 -20.82
N LYS A 135 -13.70 14.97 -20.90
CA LYS A 135 -14.05 13.57 -21.07
C LYS A 135 -14.80 13.05 -19.83
N ARG A 136 -15.81 12.22 -20.06
CA ARG A 136 -16.58 11.51 -19.05
C ARG A 136 -16.00 10.12 -18.80
N HIS A 137 -16.42 9.47 -17.72
CA HIS A 137 -15.97 8.14 -17.32
C HIS A 137 -15.99 7.10 -18.46
N SER A 138 -17.02 7.09 -19.31
CA SER A 138 -17.18 6.15 -20.44
C SER A 138 -16.16 6.36 -21.56
N GLU A 139 -15.53 7.54 -21.62
CA GLU A 139 -14.58 7.93 -22.66
C GLU A 139 -13.11 7.73 -22.23
N LEU A 140 -12.91 7.19 -21.01
CA LEU A 140 -11.60 7.01 -20.38
C LEU A 140 -11.17 5.55 -20.41
N SER A 141 -9.89 5.30 -20.77
CA SER A 141 -9.27 4.00 -20.56
C SER A 141 -9.08 3.70 -19.05
N GLY A 142 -8.79 2.46 -18.69
CA GLY A 142 -8.52 2.06 -17.30
C GLY A 142 -7.41 2.90 -16.64
N GLY A 143 -6.30 3.08 -17.34
CA GLY A 143 -5.19 3.92 -16.87
C GLY A 143 -5.57 5.39 -16.72
N MET A 144 -6.38 5.94 -17.62
CA MET A 144 -6.89 7.32 -17.48
C MET A 144 -7.79 7.45 -16.27
N LYS A 145 -8.69 6.48 -16.01
CA LYS A 145 -9.55 6.47 -14.82
C LYS A 145 -8.72 6.48 -13.55
N GLN A 146 -7.67 5.68 -13.51
CA GLN A 146 -6.76 5.63 -12.36
C GLN A 146 -6.05 6.97 -12.14
N ARG A 147 -5.55 7.60 -13.21
CA ARG A 147 -4.94 8.93 -13.15
C ARG A 147 -5.91 9.99 -12.62
N VAL A 148 -7.18 9.96 -13.04
CA VAL A 148 -8.22 10.85 -12.48
C VAL A 148 -8.42 10.61 -10.98
N GLY A 149 -8.43 9.34 -10.54
CA GLY A 149 -8.51 8.98 -9.13
C GLY A 149 -7.34 9.54 -8.32
N ILE A 150 -6.11 9.40 -8.86
CA ILE A 150 -4.87 9.94 -8.25
C ILE A 150 -4.94 11.47 -8.18
N ALA A 151 -5.26 12.15 -9.31
CA ALA A 151 -5.39 13.60 -9.34
C ALA A 151 -6.42 14.13 -8.34
N ARG A 152 -7.60 13.48 -8.26
CA ARG A 152 -8.65 13.82 -7.30
C ARG A 152 -8.18 13.67 -5.85
N ALA A 153 -7.45 12.59 -5.55
CA ALA A 153 -6.94 12.34 -4.21
C ALA A 153 -5.85 13.35 -3.81
N LEU A 154 -4.94 13.69 -4.71
CA LEU A 154 -3.85 14.62 -4.44
C LEU A 154 -4.32 16.08 -4.44
N ALA A 155 -5.35 16.44 -5.23
CA ALA A 155 -5.83 17.81 -5.35
C ALA A 155 -6.36 18.39 -4.03
N ILE A 156 -6.78 17.58 -3.08
CA ILE A 156 -7.20 18.03 -1.75
C ILE A 156 -6.02 18.24 -0.79
N ARG A 157 -4.78 17.99 -1.23
CA ARG A 157 -3.54 18.08 -0.43
C ARG A 157 -3.68 17.35 0.91
N PRO A 158 -3.90 16.04 0.88
CA PRO A 158 -4.09 15.26 2.10
C PRO A 158 -2.77 15.12 2.85
N LYS A 159 -2.82 14.88 4.16
CA LYS A 159 -1.64 14.51 4.95
C LYS A 159 -1.18 13.10 4.64
N MET A 160 -2.13 12.23 4.27
CA MET A 160 -1.88 10.81 3.98
C MET A 160 -2.64 10.36 2.75
N LEU A 161 -1.94 9.66 1.86
CA LEU A 161 -2.50 8.98 0.69
C LEU A 161 -2.60 7.49 0.99
N LEU A 162 -3.81 6.95 0.94
CA LEU A 162 -4.13 5.55 1.14
C LEU A 162 -4.46 4.90 -0.20
N MET A 163 -3.86 3.76 -0.51
CA MET A 163 -4.02 3.10 -1.81
C MET A 163 -4.31 1.60 -1.62
N ASP A 164 -5.44 1.13 -2.12
CA ASP A 164 -5.84 -0.27 -2.08
C ASP A 164 -5.65 -0.90 -3.46
N GLU A 165 -4.56 -1.63 -3.65
CA GLU A 165 -4.18 -2.29 -4.90
C GLU A 165 -4.34 -1.40 -6.16
N PRO A 166 -3.77 -0.18 -6.17
CA PRO A 166 -4.13 0.85 -7.14
C PRO A 166 -3.76 0.51 -8.60
N PHE A 167 -2.92 -0.49 -8.82
CA PHE A 167 -2.42 -0.84 -10.15
C PHE A 167 -2.85 -2.23 -10.63
N SER A 168 -3.61 -2.98 -9.84
CA SER A 168 -3.96 -4.39 -10.11
C SER A 168 -4.79 -4.59 -11.40
N ALA A 169 -5.64 -3.62 -11.74
CA ALA A 169 -6.53 -3.68 -12.89
C ALA A 169 -5.90 -3.17 -14.21
N LEU A 170 -4.59 -2.88 -14.22
CA LEU A 170 -3.91 -2.26 -15.36
C LEU A 170 -3.06 -3.28 -16.13
N ASP A 171 -2.94 -3.08 -17.45
CA ASP A 171 -1.96 -3.79 -18.26
C ASP A 171 -0.52 -3.44 -17.82
N ALA A 172 0.45 -4.29 -18.18
CA ALA A 172 1.82 -4.19 -17.67
C ALA A 172 2.53 -2.87 -18.04
N LEU A 173 2.28 -2.31 -19.24
CA LEU A 173 2.90 -1.06 -19.68
C LEU A 173 2.31 0.14 -18.95
N THR A 174 0.99 0.23 -18.92
CA THR A 174 0.27 1.30 -18.20
C THR A 174 0.59 1.27 -16.71
N ARG A 175 0.68 0.07 -16.11
CA ARG A 175 1.05 -0.14 -14.71
C ARG A 175 2.43 0.45 -14.42
N GLY A 176 3.44 0.08 -15.23
CA GLY A 176 4.80 0.58 -15.05
C GLY A 176 4.90 2.09 -15.10
N MET A 177 4.26 2.72 -16.10
CA MET A 177 4.24 4.18 -16.23
C MET A 177 3.57 4.87 -15.03
N LEU A 178 2.46 4.31 -14.54
CA LEU A 178 1.76 4.89 -13.39
C LEU A 178 2.51 4.72 -12.06
N GLN A 179 3.20 3.59 -11.86
CA GLN A 179 4.05 3.38 -10.68
C GLN A 179 5.17 4.43 -10.61
N GLU A 180 5.87 4.67 -11.73
CA GLU A 180 6.92 5.68 -11.81
C GLU A 180 6.35 7.10 -11.59
N GLU A 181 5.18 7.38 -12.14
CA GLU A 181 4.49 8.65 -11.96
C GLU A 181 4.10 8.89 -10.49
N VAL A 182 3.52 7.89 -9.81
CA VAL A 182 3.19 7.96 -8.37
C VAL A 182 4.46 8.13 -7.54
N LEU A 183 5.52 7.38 -7.82
CA LEU A 183 6.80 7.51 -7.13
C LEU A 183 7.35 8.95 -7.25
N ARG A 184 7.36 9.49 -8.48
CA ARG A 184 7.80 10.87 -8.75
C ARG A 184 6.95 11.89 -7.97
N ILE A 185 5.62 11.78 -8.05
CA ILE A 185 4.69 12.70 -7.37
C ILE A 185 4.91 12.66 -5.85
N CYS A 186 4.99 11.45 -5.27
CA CYS A 186 5.21 11.30 -3.83
C CYS A 186 6.56 11.90 -3.39
N ALA A 187 7.61 11.75 -4.20
CA ALA A 187 8.92 12.33 -3.93
C ALA A 187 8.90 13.86 -4.01
N GLU A 188 8.33 14.44 -5.08
CA GLU A 188 8.25 15.89 -5.30
C GLU A 188 7.39 16.58 -4.24
N THR A 189 6.28 15.98 -3.84
CA THR A 189 5.35 16.56 -2.87
C THR A 189 5.63 16.17 -1.42
N ARG A 190 6.60 15.30 -1.17
CA ARG A 190 6.86 14.66 0.14
C ARG A 190 5.58 14.07 0.73
N GLN A 191 4.78 13.42 -0.11
CA GLN A 191 3.52 12.82 0.30
C GLN A 191 3.75 11.60 1.17
N THR A 192 3.13 11.55 2.33
CA THR A 192 3.08 10.31 3.12
C THR A 192 2.08 9.36 2.49
N ALA A 193 2.50 8.12 2.21
CA ALA A 193 1.68 7.14 1.51
C ALA A 193 1.67 5.79 2.23
N PHE A 194 0.50 5.15 2.21
CA PHE A 194 0.31 3.77 2.63
C PHE A 194 -0.42 3.01 1.54
N MET A 195 0.19 1.93 1.06
CA MET A 195 -0.34 1.16 -0.06
C MET A 195 -0.46 -0.31 0.30
N ILE A 196 -1.56 -0.92 -0.08
CA ILE A 196 -1.72 -2.36 -0.09
C ILE A 196 -1.38 -2.87 -1.48
N THR A 197 -0.55 -3.89 -1.54
CA THR A 197 -0.25 -4.62 -2.77
C THR A 197 0.03 -6.08 -2.49
N HIS A 198 -0.17 -6.93 -3.48
CA HIS A 198 0.26 -8.34 -3.49
C HIS A 198 1.48 -8.56 -4.41
N ASP A 199 1.95 -7.50 -5.07
CA ASP A 199 3.09 -7.53 -5.97
C ASP A 199 4.36 -7.10 -5.21
N VAL A 200 5.29 -8.05 -5.04
CA VAL A 200 6.56 -7.86 -4.33
C VAL A 200 7.44 -6.82 -5.03
N ASP A 201 7.49 -6.87 -6.37
CA ASP A 201 8.34 -5.99 -7.15
C ASP A 201 7.83 -4.54 -7.11
N GLU A 202 6.50 -4.38 -7.04
CA GLU A 202 5.83 -3.09 -6.83
C GLU A 202 6.18 -2.50 -5.46
N ALA A 203 6.11 -3.31 -4.40
CA ALA A 203 6.48 -2.84 -3.06
C ALA A 203 7.96 -2.45 -2.98
N ILE A 204 8.86 -3.21 -3.59
CA ILE A 204 10.30 -2.87 -3.63
C ILE A 204 10.54 -1.57 -4.41
N LEU A 205 9.81 -1.36 -5.51
CA LEU A 205 9.93 -0.14 -6.29
C LEU A 205 9.50 1.10 -5.51
N LEU A 206 8.37 1.03 -4.81
CA LEU A 206 7.69 2.20 -4.26
C LEU A 206 8.02 2.47 -2.79
N ALA A 207 8.12 1.43 -1.95
CA ALA A 207 8.15 1.59 -0.51
C ALA A 207 9.52 1.90 0.09
N ASP A 208 9.54 2.73 1.12
CA ASP A 208 10.67 2.88 2.05
C ASP A 208 10.67 1.76 3.09
N LYS A 209 9.47 1.33 3.51
CA LYS A 209 9.25 0.18 4.42
C LYS A 209 8.16 -0.73 3.86
N ILE A 210 8.33 -2.02 4.05
CA ILE A 210 7.36 -3.05 3.65
C ILE A 210 6.96 -3.81 4.91
N ILE A 211 5.68 -3.73 5.25
CA ILE A 211 5.10 -4.44 6.40
C ILE A 211 4.60 -5.80 5.92
N LEU A 212 5.06 -6.86 6.56
CA LEU A 212 4.64 -8.22 6.26
C LEU A 212 3.59 -8.70 7.27
N MET A 213 2.45 -9.12 6.75
CA MET A 213 1.32 -9.58 7.55
C MET A 213 1.14 -11.09 7.42
N THR A 214 0.93 -11.76 8.56
CA THR A 214 0.66 -13.21 8.58
C THR A 214 -0.68 -13.55 7.93
N ASN A 215 -0.95 -14.86 7.77
CA ASN A 215 -2.25 -15.32 7.29
C ASN A 215 -3.35 -15.06 8.34
N GLY A 216 -4.60 -14.86 7.87
CA GLY A 216 -5.77 -14.87 8.77
C GLY A 216 -6.26 -16.30 9.06
N PRO A 217 -7.15 -16.47 10.04
CA PRO A 217 -7.65 -15.49 11.00
C PRO A 217 -6.61 -15.09 12.05
N GLN A 218 -6.89 -14.03 12.84
CA GLN A 218 -5.98 -13.51 13.88
C GLN A 218 -4.61 -13.06 13.33
N ALA A 219 -4.62 -12.49 12.12
CA ALA A 219 -3.40 -12.03 11.49
C ALA A 219 -2.65 -10.99 12.33
N LYS A 220 -1.31 -11.01 12.24
CA LYS A 220 -0.38 -10.14 12.97
C LYS A 220 0.62 -9.52 11.99
N ILE A 221 1.33 -8.48 12.42
CA ILE A 221 2.51 -8.01 11.70
C ILE A 221 3.67 -8.94 12.06
N ALA A 222 4.19 -9.66 11.07
CA ALA A 222 5.31 -10.55 11.29
C ALA A 222 6.63 -9.80 11.43
N GLU A 223 6.88 -8.88 10.50
CA GLU A 223 8.08 -8.05 10.47
C GLU A 223 7.88 -6.81 9.61
N ILE A 224 8.77 -5.84 9.79
CA ILE A 224 8.86 -4.63 8.98
C ILE A 224 10.20 -4.66 8.26
N VAL A 225 10.16 -4.77 6.93
CA VAL A 225 11.34 -4.79 6.08
C VAL A 225 11.68 -3.37 5.65
N VAL A 226 12.86 -2.88 6.03
CA VAL A 226 13.39 -1.61 5.54
C VAL A 226 13.95 -1.81 4.14
N ASN A 227 13.48 -1.03 3.20
CA ASN A 227 14.01 -1.06 1.85
C ASN A 227 15.36 -0.35 1.80
N THR A 228 16.43 -1.13 1.65
CA THR A 228 17.80 -0.65 1.65
C THR A 228 18.27 -0.09 0.30
N MET A 229 17.37 -0.05 -0.69
CA MET A 229 17.64 0.56 -1.99
C MET A 229 17.49 2.09 -1.93
N PRO A 230 18.21 2.84 -2.81
CA PRO A 230 18.05 4.28 -2.91
C PRO A 230 16.60 4.71 -3.16
N ARG A 231 16.20 5.90 -2.66
CA ARG A 231 14.83 6.41 -2.89
C ARG A 231 14.55 6.81 -4.34
N ASN A 232 15.56 7.20 -5.11
CA ASN A 232 15.44 7.55 -6.53
C ASN A 232 15.44 6.31 -7.44
N ARG A 233 14.66 5.31 -7.08
CA ARG A 233 14.49 4.06 -7.84
C ARG A 233 13.75 4.30 -9.15
N ASN A 234 14.13 3.56 -10.18
CA ASN A 234 13.39 3.44 -11.41
C ASN A 234 13.24 1.96 -11.79
N ARG A 235 12.21 1.65 -12.54
CA ARG A 235 11.87 0.26 -12.90
C ARG A 235 12.96 -0.40 -13.76
N HIS A 236 13.62 0.37 -14.63
CA HIS A 236 14.62 -0.15 -15.57
C HIS A 236 15.86 -0.67 -14.83
N ASP A 237 16.32 0.03 -13.78
CA ASP A 237 17.55 -0.30 -13.06
C ASP A 237 17.30 -1.10 -11.78
N LEU A 238 16.03 -1.31 -11.40
CA LEU A 238 15.64 -1.98 -10.17
C LEU A 238 16.35 -3.34 -10.03
N HIS A 239 16.31 -4.17 -11.07
CA HIS A 239 16.88 -5.52 -11.08
C HIS A 239 18.42 -5.57 -11.11
N ARG A 240 19.06 -4.44 -11.40
CA ARG A 240 20.53 -4.32 -11.45
C ARG A 240 21.12 -4.00 -10.09
N HIS A 241 20.31 -3.54 -9.15
CA HIS A 241 20.77 -3.18 -7.82
C HIS A 241 21.06 -4.42 -6.98
N SER A 242 22.20 -4.47 -6.31
CA SER A 242 22.66 -5.65 -5.54
C SER A 242 21.70 -6.08 -4.44
N HIS A 243 20.96 -5.14 -3.83
CA HIS A 243 20.00 -5.43 -2.76
C HIS A 243 18.63 -5.90 -3.26
N TYR A 244 18.29 -5.69 -4.54
CA TYR A 244 16.99 -6.03 -5.08
C TYR A 244 16.61 -7.50 -4.85
N TYR A 245 17.47 -8.43 -5.29
CA TYR A 245 17.18 -9.86 -5.16
C TYR A 245 17.19 -10.34 -3.71
N ARG A 246 17.98 -9.72 -2.83
CA ARG A 246 18.00 -10.04 -1.40
C ARG A 246 16.67 -9.67 -0.75
N ILE A 247 16.19 -8.44 -0.97
CA ILE A 247 14.89 -8.00 -0.46
C ILE A 247 13.79 -8.88 -1.07
N ARG A 248 13.80 -9.08 -2.39
CA ARG A 248 12.80 -9.87 -3.09
C ARG A 248 12.69 -11.31 -2.59
N ASN A 249 13.82 -11.98 -2.45
CA ASN A 249 13.86 -13.36 -1.97
C ASN A 249 13.36 -13.46 -0.52
N HIS A 250 13.75 -12.53 0.34
CA HIS A 250 13.27 -12.45 1.72
C HIS A 250 11.74 -12.31 1.78
N LEU A 251 11.17 -11.40 0.98
CA LEU A 251 9.72 -11.20 0.92
C LEU A 251 8.99 -12.44 0.38
N ILE A 252 9.53 -13.10 -0.65
CA ILE A 252 8.92 -14.32 -1.24
C ILE A 252 9.01 -15.48 -0.25
N GLU A 253 10.15 -15.70 0.40
CA GLU A 253 10.32 -16.75 1.41
C GLU A 253 9.31 -16.57 2.55
N PHE A 254 9.12 -15.35 3.02
CA PHE A 254 8.09 -15.07 4.00
C PHE A 254 6.69 -15.44 3.49
N LEU A 255 6.32 -14.97 2.30
CA LEU A 255 4.98 -15.19 1.77
C LEU A 255 4.68 -16.68 1.47
N VAL A 256 5.67 -17.45 1.01
CA VAL A 256 5.48 -18.85 0.63
C VAL A 256 5.53 -19.78 1.84
N ASP A 257 6.53 -19.60 2.71
CA ASP A 257 6.86 -20.57 3.76
C ASP A 257 6.50 -20.07 5.16
N ARG A 258 7.04 -18.92 5.57
CA ARG A 258 7.00 -18.44 6.95
C ARG A 258 5.65 -17.90 7.41
N SER A 259 4.86 -17.35 6.50
CA SER A 259 3.57 -16.73 6.86
C SER A 259 2.56 -17.70 7.49
N ARG A 260 2.69 -19.01 7.20
CA ARG A 260 1.84 -20.06 7.77
C ARG A 260 2.41 -20.65 9.06
N ALA A 261 3.71 -20.65 9.20
CA ALA A 261 4.41 -21.23 10.33
C ALA A 261 4.67 -20.19 11.45
N PHE A 262 4.39 -18.93 11.21
CA PHE A 262 4.77 -17.82 12.07
C PHE A 262 4.35 -17.99 13.53
N ASP A 263 3.12 -18.41 13.81
CA ASP A 263 2.65 -18.61 15.19
C ASP A 263 3.40 -19.75 15.89
N ALA A 264 3.79 -20.79 15.15
CA ALA A 264 4.60 -21.89 15.69
C ALA A 264 6.06 -21.46 15.91
N GLU A 265 6.64 -20.70 14.99
CA GLU A 265 8.01 -20.18 15.08
C GLU A 265 8.16 -19.15 16.20
N THR A 266 7.12 -18.36 16.46
CA THR A 266 7.13 -17.30 17.47
C THR A 266 6.68 -17.77 18.85
N ALA A 267 6.09 -18.96 18.96
CA ALA A 267 5.72 -19.57 20.24
C ALA A 267 6.97 -19.77 21.12
N GLY A 268 7.12 -18.90 22.14
CA GLY A 268 8.28 -18.91 23.05
C GLY A 268 9.51 -18.12 22.54
N SER A 269 9.46 -17.46 21.39
CA SER A 269 10.60 -16.69 20.85
C SER A 269 10.75 -15.28 21.43
N GLY A 270 9.79 -14.82 22.27
CA GLY A 270 9.77 -13.44 22.77
C GLY A 270 9.27 -12.42 21.75
N TYR A 271 8.51 -12.85 20.71
CA TYR A 271 7.85 -11.93 19.78
C TYR A 271 6.94 -10.94 20.53
N ASP A 272 7.18 -9.65 20.30
CA ASP A 272 6.39 -8.55 20.85
C ASP A 272 5.63 -7.82 19.72
N PRO A 273 4.30 -7.90 19.64
CA PRO A 273 3.50 -7.19 18.64
C PRO A 273 3.71 -5.67 18.65
N ARG A 274 4.06 -5.10 19.81
CA ARG A 274 4.32 -3.65 19.94
C ARG A 274 5.62 -3.21 19.29
N ASN A 275 6.53 -4.16 19.11
CA ASN A 275 7.83 -3.92 18.50
C ASN A 275 8.18 -5.05 17.51
N PRO A 276 7.44 -5.15 16.38
CA PRO A 276 7.70 -6.18 15.39
C PRO A 276 9.14 -6.08 14.90
N PRO A 277 9.79 -7.22 14.55
CA PRO A 277 11.14 -7.24 14.05
C PRO A 277 11.36 -6.29 12.89
N LEU A 278 12.45 -5.52 12.93
CA LEU A 278 12.87 -4.63 11.86
C LEU A 278 14.04 -5.30 11.12
N THR A 279 13.85 -5.68 9.86
CA THR A 279 14.85 -6.37 9.05
C THR A 279 15.38 -5.48 7.93
N ARG A 280 16.66 -5.68 7.59
CA ARG A 280 17.35 -4.97 6.50
C ARG A 280 18.07 -5.99 5.60
N PRO A 281 17.33 -6.69 4.72
CA PRO A 281 17.93 -7.72 3.88
C PRO A 281 19.11 -7.16 3.07
N GLY A 282 20.26 -7.84 3.19
CA GLY A 282 21.48 -7.42 2.55
C GLY A 282 22.40 -6.49 3.38
N LEU A 283 21.94 -6.00 4.54
CA LEU A 283 22.76 -5.26 5.50
C LEU A 283 22.91 -6.02 6.82
N ASP A 284 21.85 -6.69 7.28
CA ASP A 284 21.86 -7.45 8.54
C ASP A 284 22.55 -8.82 8.38
N GLU A 285 22.73 -9.29 7.14
CA GLU A 285 23.53 -10.47 6.81
C GLU A 285 25.01 -10.05 6.75
N GLY A 286 25.84 -10.57 7.65
CA GLY A 286 27.30 -10.43 7.57
C GLY A 286 27.84 -10.91 6.20
N PRO A 287 29.13 -10.67 5.85
CA PRO A 287 29.65 -10.96 4.51
C PRO A 287 29.36 -12.42 4.14
N SER A 288 28.46 -12.56 3.23
CA SER A 288 27.91 -13.70 2.51
C SER A 288 28.65 -15.02 2.64
N ALA A 289 27.99 -16.01 3.25
CA ALA A 289 28.07 -17.36 2.72
C ALA A 289 27.45 -17.33 1.30
N SER A 290 28.27 -17.63 0.28
CA SER A 290 27.83 -17.79 -1.11
C SER A 290 26.56 -18.63 -1.15
N VAL A 291 25.49 -18.10 -1.70
CA VAL A 291 24.25 -18.86 -1.96
C VAL A 291 24.62 -19.94 -2.99
N GLY A 292 24.99 -21.11 -2.49
CA GLY A 292 25.11 -22.29 -3.30
C GLY A 292 23.73 -22.58 -3.88
N ILE A 293 23.63 -22.61 -5.20
CA ILE A 293 22.43 -23.07 -5.90
C ILE A 293 22.11 -24.45 -5.31
N PRO A 294 20.93 -24.65 -4.66
CA PRO A 294 20.58 -25.95 -4.16
C PRO A 294 20.56 -26.94 -5.34
N PRO A 295 21.08 -28.17 -5.19
CA PRO A 295 21.10 -29.15 -6.26
C PRO A 295 19.66 -29.37 -6.76
N ALA A 296 19.48 -29.33 -8.08
CA ALA A 296 18.21 -29.57 -8.71
C ALA A 296 17.56 -30.84 -8.14
N ARG A 297 16.34 -30.74 -7.64
CA ARG A 297 15.57 -31.91 -7.19
C ARG A 297 15.49 -32.91 -8.35
N PRO A 298 15.77 -34.20 -8.13
CA PRO A 298 15.65 -35.20 -9.18
C PRO A 298 14.21 -35.20 -9.72
N ALA A 299 14.08 -35.12 -11.04
CA ALA A 299 12.79 -35.14 -11.72
C ALA A 299 12.02 -36.38 -11.29
N LYS A 300 10.76 -36.23 -10.84
CA LYS A 300 9.87 -37.36 -10.61
C LYS A 300 9.70 -38.12 -11.92
N PRO A 301 9.78 -39.46 -11.92
CA PRO A 301 9.56 -40.27 -13.12
C PRO A 301 8.18 -39.95 -13.69
N MET A 302 8.15 -39.65 -14.99
CA MET A 302 6.94 -39.43 -15.74
C MET A 302 6.16 -40.76 -15.82
N VAL A 303 4.98 -40.81 -15.21
CA VAL A 303 4.08 -41.96 -15.35
C VAL A 303 3.51 -41.93 -16.78
N VAL A 304 4.01 -42.77 -17.63
CA VAL A 304 3.47 -43.01 -18.97
C VAL A 304 2.22 -43.85 -18.82
N PHE A 305 1.06 -43.27 -19.04
CA PHE A 305 -0.17 -44.07 -19.21
C PHE A 305 -0.13 -44.70 -20.59
N ALA A 306 0.07 -46.02 -20.62
CA ALA A 306 -0.15 -46.81 -21.81
C ALA A 306 -1.65 -46.86 -22.12
N LYS A 307 -1.98 -46.80 -23.43
CA LYS A 307 -3.34 -46.87 -23.97
C LYS A 307 -4.03 -48.18 -23.70
#